data_6d0176080d0af6ccb0b56ebef04e7a1e
#
_entry.id   6d0176080d0af6ccb0b56ebef04e7a1e
#
_cell.length_a   1.000
_cell.length_b   1.000
_cell.length_c   1.000
_cell.angle_alpha   90.00
_cell.angle_beta   90.00
_cell.angle_gamma   90.00
#
_symmetry.space_group_name_H-M   'P 1'
#
loop_
_entity.id
_entity.type
_entity.pdbx_description
1 polymer ?
#
loop_
_entity_poly.entity_id
_entity_poly.type
_entity_poly.pdbx_seq_one_letter_code
_entity_poly.pdbx_strand_id
1 'polypeptide(L)'
;MDRLNLSDNIIRLRRERRITQEELADFLGVSKAAVSKWENAQSTPDLMLLLELSAYFGTTIDELIGYKAKLSKEQIRYFYAELVKDFARFPFHEAIEKTRTLAHRYYSCHAFLLQLTVLYLNHYMLAESEEEQKQLLEEAASWCDHILESCSDVSICSDALVLKAGISLWLGKAAETITMLEPSSDPARLAGQDGAILVQAYQMAGEHEKARGYIQAREWLDILNLVSDAAISLALYQDDIERCKKTVCRIRNVMEAYLLEKLHPNLAAQFHYQAAVMYAAVGEE
;
A
#
# COMPACT_ATOMS: atom_id res chain seq x y z
N MET A 1 -6.43 -24.53 -7.29
CA MET A 1 -6.06 -24.12 -8.66
C MET A 1 -7.33 -23.57 -9.28
N ASP A 2 -7.47 -22.23 -9.39
CA ASP A 2 -8.57 -21.71 -10.20
C ASP A 2 -8.29 -22.17 -11.63
N ARG A 3 -9.21 -22.94 -12.15
CA ARG A 3 -9.15 -23.39 -13.55
C ARG A 3 -9.14 -22.15 -14.43
N LEU A 4 -8.24 -22.10 -15.39
CA LEU A 4 -8.34 -21.14 -16.47
C LEU A 4 -9.77 -21.25 -17.02
N ASN A 5 -10.50 -20.14 -17.08
CA ASN A 5 -11.90 -20.14 -17.55
C ASN A 5 -11.98 -20.12 -19.10
N LEU A 6 -10.95 -20.66 -19.77
CA LEU A 6 -10.83 -20.62 -21.21
C LEU A 6 -12.03 -21.27 -21.91
N SER A 7 -12.46 -22.45 -21.46
CA SER A 7 -13.59 -23.17 -22.05
C SER A 7 -14.89 -22.37 -21.97
N ASP A 8 -15.20 -21.84 -20.77
CA ASP A 8 -16.40 -21.03 -20.56
C ASP A 8 -16.36 -19.74 -21.38
N ASN A 9 -15.19 -19.11 -21.47
CA ASN A 9 -15.01 -17.89 -22.25
C ASN A 9 -15.15 -18.15 -23.76
N ILE A 10 -14.60 -19.25 -24.29
CA ILE A 10 -14.79 -19.63 -25.70
C ILE A 10 -16.28 -19.82 -25.97
N ILE A 11 -17.00 -20.57 -25.13
CA ILE A 11 -18.45 -20.81 -25.27
C ILE A 11 -19.20 -19.48 -25.27
N ARG A 12 -18.92 -18.60 -24.29
CA ARG A 12 -19.58 -17.31 -24.13
C ARG A 12 -19.35 -16.42 -25.35
N LEU A 13 -18.11 -16.21 -25.75
CA LEU A 13 -17.73 -15.34 -26.86
C LEU A 13 -18.29 -15.83 -28.19
N ARG A 14 -18.25 -17.17 -28.43
CA ARG A 14 -18.87 -17.77 -29.62
C ARG A 14 -20.38 -17.53 -29.67
N ARG A 15 -21.07 -17.73 -28.53
CA ARG A 15 -22.53 -17.48 -28.43
C ARG A 15 -22.91 -16.02 -28.60
N GLU A 16 -22.12 -15.10 -28.05
CA GLU A 16 -22.29 -13.67 -28.23
C GLU A 16 -22.23 -13.27 -29.72
N ARG A 17 -21.35 -13.93 -30.50
CA ARG A 17 -21.25 -13.76 -31.95
C ARG A 17 -22.28 -14.55 -32.73
N ARG A 18 -23.08 -15.39 -32.08
CA ARG A 18 -24.12 -16.24 -32.69
C ARG A 18 -23.58 -17.19 -33.74
N ILE A 19 -22.36 -17.71 -33.60
CA ILE A 19 -21.73 -18.67 -34.50
C ILE A 19 -21.75 -20.07 -33.90
N THR A 20 -21.71 -21.09 -34.77
CA THR A 20 -21.61 -22.49 -34.40
C THR A 20 -20.16 -22.88 -34.10
N GLN A 21 -19.96 -24.07 -33.50
CA GLN A 21 -18.61 -24.63 -33.32
C GLN A 21 -17.94 -24.93 -34.69
N GLU A 22 -18.72 -25.24 -35.71
CA GLU A 22 -18.25 -25.54 -37.07
C GLU A 22 -17.73 -24.28 -37.75
N GLU A 23 -18.48 -23.17 -37.70
CA GLU A 23 -18.06 -21.88 -38.24
C GLU A 23 -16.80 -21.32 -37.54
N LEU A 24 -16.68 -21.53 -36.23
CA LEU A 24 -15.45 -21.18 -35.51
C LEU A 24 -14.26 -22.04 -35.91
N ALA A 25 -14.50 -23.37 -36.10
CA ALA A 25 -13.49 -24.30 -36.53
C ALA A 25 -12.99 -23.99 -37.94
N ASP A 26 -13.90 -23.71 -38.89
CA ASP A 26 -13.58 -23.32 -40.26
C ASP A 26 -12.73 -22.03 -40.29
N PHE A 27 -13.07 -21.03 -39.48
CA PHE A 27 -12.30 -19.79 -39.37
C PHE A 27 -10.85 -20.04 -38.90
N LEU A 28 -10.67 -20.92 -37.91
CA LEU A 28 -9.36 -21.19 -37.29
C LEU A 28 -8.58 -22.31 -38.06
N GLY A 29 -9.14 -22.88 -39.14
CA GLY A 29 -8.51 -23.96 -39.87
C GLY A 29 -8.35 -25.27 -39.07
N VAL A 30 -9.22 -25.51 -38.09
CA VAL A 30 -9.19 -26.70 -37.22
C VAL A 30 -10.45 -27.54 -37.39
N SER A 31 -10.47 -28.75 -36.80
CA SER A 31 -11.68 -29.58 -36.82
C SER A 31 -12.72 -29.10 -35.79
N LYS A 32 -14.02 -29.26 -36.10
CA LYS A 32 -15.11 -29.04 -35.13
C LYS A 32 -14.89 -29.82 -33.82
N ALA A 33 -14.31 -31.03 -33.92
CA ALA A 33 -13.99 -31.83 -32.74
C ALA A 33 -12.94 -31.16 -31.82
N ALA A 34 -12.00 -30.40 -32.39
CA ALA A 34 -11.03 -29.62 -31.60
C ALA A 34 -11.73 -28.51 -30.79
N VAL A 35 -12.58 -27.71 -31.45
CA VAL A 35 -13.36 -26.68 -30.78
C VAL A 35 -14.26 -27.27 -29.68
N SER A 36 -14.92 -28.38 -29.96
CA SER A 36 -15.74 -29.10 -28.97
C SER A 36 -14.92 -29.56 -27.76
N LYS A 37 -13.69 -30.07 -27.95
CA LYS A 37 -12.80 -30.46 -26.85
C LYS A 37 -12.37 -29.25 -26.00
N TRP A 38 -12.11 -28.10 -26.63
CA TRP A 38 -11.76 -26.86 -25.89
C TRP A 38 -12.93 -26.36 -25.02
N GLU A 39 -14.14 -26.36 -25.59
CA GLU A 39 -15.36 -25.96 -24.89
C GLU A 39 -15.73 -26.91 -23.74
N ASN A 40 -15.36 -28.19 -23.84
CA ASN A 40 -15.56 -29.19 -22.79
C ASN A 40 -14.34 -29.34 -21.83
N ALA A 41 -13.35 -28.46 -21.92
CA ALA A 41 -12.12 -28.48 -21.12
C ALA A 41 -11.33 -29.83 -21.22
N GLN A 42 -11.47 -30.57 -22.33
CA GLN A 42 -10.78 -31.83 -22.59
C GLN A 42 -9.38 -31.60 -23.20
N SER A 43 -9.18 -30.45 -23.84
CA SER A 43 -7.89 -29.99 -24.36
C SER A 43 -7.87 -28.46 -24.41
N THR A 44 -6.71 -27.89 -24.66
CA THR A 44 -6.53 -26.45 -24.85
C THR A 44 -6.01 -26.16 -26.25
N PRO A 45 -6.37 -25.01 -26.87
CA PRO A 45 -5.70 -24.50 -28.05
C PRO A 45 -4.20 -24.33 -27.81
N ASP A 46 -3.40 -24.46 -28.85
CA ASP A 46 -2.00 -24.05 -28.76
C ASP A 46 -1.85 -22.50 -28.72
N LEU A 47 -0.62 -22.03 -28.50
CA LEU A 47 -0.35 -20.60 -28.36
C LEU A 47 -0.77 -19.78 -29.59
N MET A 48 -0.57 -20.30 -30.80
CA MET A 48 -0.91 -19.57 -32.03
C MET A 48 -2.44 -19.48 -32.19
N LEU A 49 -3.15 -20.55 -31.90
CA LEU A 49 -4.62 -20.58 -31.92
C LEU A 49 -5.23 -19.68 -30.82
N LEU A 50 -4.57 -19.50 -29.65
CA LEU A 50 -5.00 -18.53 -28.65
C LEU A 50 -4.88 -17.08 -29.17
N LEU A 51 -3.81 -16.74 -29.90
CA LEU A 51 -3.66 -15.44 -30.54
C LEU A 51 -4.76 -15.19 -31.59
N GLU A 52 -5.04 -16.18 -32.44
CA GLU A 52 -6.10 -16.11 -33.46
C GLU A 52 -7.49 -15.98 -32.83
N LEU A 53 -7.78 -16.74 -31.77
CA LEU A 53 -9.02 -16.65 -31.00
C LEU A 53 -9.19 -15.26 -30.39
N SER A 54 -8.12 -14.69 -29.77
CA SER A 54 -8.17 -13.37 -29.18
C SER A 54 -8.45 -12.30 -30.23
N ALA A 55 -7.77 -12.37 -31.38
CA ALA A 55 -7.99 -11.46 -32.51
C ALA A 55 -9.40 -11.62 -33.09
N TYR A 56 -9.85 -12.86 -33.29
CA TYR A 56 -11.19 -13.15 -33.82
C TYR A 56 -12.28 -12.60 -32.92
N PHE A 57 -12.19 -12.83 -31.61
CA PHE A 57 -13.19 -12.35 -30.65
C PHE A 57 -13.04 -10.86 -30.28
N GLY A 58 -11.93 -10.20 -30.65
CA GLY A 58 -11.65 -8.82 -30.28
C GLY A 58 -11.44 -8.64 -28.78
N THR A 59 -10.82 -9.64 -28.15
CA THR A 59 -10.51 -9.68 -26.70
C THR A 59 -9.00 -9.86 -26.49
N THR A 60 -8.51 -9.63 -25.28
CA THR A 60 -7.11 -9.94 -24.94
C THR A 60 -6.94 -11.43 -24.62
N ILE A 61 -5.71 -11.95 -24.71
CA ILE A 61 -5.42 -13.32 -24.28
C ILE A 61 -5.79 -13.51 -22.82
N ASP A 62 -5.47 -12.55 -21.97
CA ASP A 62 -5.77 -12.59 -20.54
C ASP A 62 -7.27 -12.74 -20.29
N GLU A 63 -8.09 -11.94 -20.97
CA GLU A 63 -9.56 -12.07 -20.90
C GLU A 63 -10.05 -13.42 -21.45
N LEU A 64 -9.45 -13.88 -22.56
CA LEU A 64 -9.80 -15.16 -23.17
C LEU A 64 -9.53 -16.35 -22.24
N ILE A 65 -8.37 -16.38 -21.59
CA ILE A 65 -8.02 -17.46 -20.64
C ILE A 65 -8.59 -17.22 -19.23
N GLY A 66 -9.21 -16.06 -19.00
CA GLY A 66 -9.74 -15.68 -17.68
C GLY A 66 -8.67 -15.34 -16.66
N TYR A 67 -7.47 -14.98 -17.12
CA TYR A 67 -6.37 -14.58 -16.27
C TYR A 67 -6.56 -13.14 -15.79
N LYS A 68 -6.51 -12.94 -14.48
CA LYS A 68 -6.51 -11.62 -13.86
C LYS A 68 -5.19 -11.43 -13.12
N ALA A 69 -4.29 -10.67 -13.74
CA ALA A 69 -3.00 -10.33 -13.14
C ALA A 69 -3.16 -9.45 -11.88
N LYS A 70 -4.29 -8.73 -11.76
CA LYS A 70 -4.56 -7.81 -10.65
C LYS A 70 -5.78 -8.28 -9.86
N LEU A 71 -5.61 -8.34 -8.56
CA LEU A 71 -6.71 -8.59 -7.62
C LEU A 71 -7.49 -7.31 -7.35
N SER A 72 -8.80 -7.42 -7.12
CA SER A 72 -9.60 -6.30 -6.60
C SER A 72 -9.24 -6.03 -5.13
N LYS A 73 -9.59 -4.84 -4.62
CA LYS A 73 -9.37 -4.49 -3.22
C LYS A 73 -10.05 -5.47 -2.26
N GLU A 74 -11.22 -5.98 -2.62
CA GLU A 74 -11.99 -6.97 -1.86
C GLU A 74 -11.27 -8.32 -1.84
N GLN A 75 -10.73 -8.75 -2.98
CA GLN A 75 -9.96 -9.98 -3.10
C GLN A 75 -8.66 -9.91 -2.29
N ILE A 76 -7.94 -8.77 -2.33
CA ILE A 76 -6.75 -8.55 -1.52
C ILE A 76 -7.09 -8.67 -0.04
N ARG A 77 -8.15 -8.00 0.43
CA ARG A 77 -8.60 -8.10 1.83
C ARG A 77 -8.98 -9.52 2.22
N TYR A 78 -9.68 -10.23 1.33
CA TYR A 78 -10.07 -11.60 1.57
C TYR A 78 -8.85 -12.52 1.74
N PHE A 79 -7.91 -12.50 0.78
CA PHE A 79 -6.69 -13.30 0.86
C PHE A 79 -5.84 -12.97 2.08
N TYR A 80 -5.68 -11.68 2.40
CA TYR A 80 -4.97 -11.25 3.59
C TYR A 80 -5.61 -11.80 4.87
N ALA A 81 -6.93 -11.67 5.02
CA ALA A 81 -7.65 -12.16 6.17
C ALA A 81 -7.57 -13.70 6.32
N GLU A 82 -7.59 -14.44 5.20
CA GLU A 82 -7.40 -15.90 5.23
C GLU A 82 -5.98 -16.28 5.64
N LEU A 83 -4.96 -15.60 5.10
CA LEU A 83 -3.57 -15.85 5.48
C LEU A 83 -3.31 -15.55 6.97
N VAL A 84 -3.86 -14.46 7.52
CA VAL A 84 -3.76 -14.17 8.97
C VAL A 84 -4.36 -15.32 9.80
N LYS A 85 -5.48 -15.89 9.37
CA LYS A 85 -6.06 -17.06 10.04
C LYS A 85 -5.20 -18.31 9.91
N ASP A 86 -4.51 -18.47 8.76
CA ASP A 86 -3.63 -19.60 8.53
C ASP A 86 -2.43 -19.56 9.49
N PHE A 87 -1.83 -18.40 9.74
CA PHE A 87 -0.78 -18.24 10.76
C PHE A 87 -1.24 -18.59 12.19
N ALA A 88 -2.53 -18.48 12.47
CA ALA A 88 -3.09 -18.87 13.77
C ALA A 88 -3.47 -20.35 13.87
N ARG A 89 -3.65 -21.05 12.74
CA ARG A 89 -4.21 -22.41 12.69
C ARG A 89 -3.23 -23.49 12.27
N PHE A 90 -2.27 -23.15 11.42
CA PHE A 90 -1.31 -24.08 10.84
C PHE A 90 0.10 -23.85 11.40
N PRO A 91 1.00 -24.83 11.27
CA PRO A 91 2.43 -24.63 11.52
C PRO A 91 2.97 -23.46 10.70
N PHE A 92 3.88 -22.68 11.29
CA PHE A 92 4.41 -21.47 10.69
C PHE A 92 4.92 -21.68 9.25
N HIS A 93 5.67 -22.75 8.99
CA HIS A 93 6.22 -23.06 7.67
C HIS A 93 5.13 -23.30 6.61
N GLU A 94 3.98 -23.90 6.98
CA GLU A 94 2.88 -24.13 6.04
C GLU A 94 2.20 -22.80 5.66
N ALA A 95 2.02 -21.90 6.63
CA ALA A 95 1.46 -20.56 6.38
C ALA A 95 2.39 -19.71 5.49
N ILE A 96 3.70 -19.78 5.72
CA ILE A 96 4.71 -19.13 4.87
C ILE A 96 4.69 -19.68 3.45
N GLU A 97 4.70 -21.01 3.25
CA GLU A 97 4.67 -21.61 1.91
C GLU A 97 3.39 -21.26 1.13
N LYS A 98 2.26 -21.19 1.80
CA LYS A 98 1.02 -20.71 1.20
C LYS A 98 1.12 -19.24 0.80
N THR A 99 1.74 -18.40 1.63
CA THR A 99 1.99 -16.98 1.32
C THR A 99 2.91 -16.84 0.11
N ARG A 100 4.00 -17.60 0.03
CA ARG A 100 4.92 -17.63 -1.13
C ARG A 100 4.21 -18.06 -2.42
N THR A 101 3.37 -19.07 -2.33
CA THR A 101 2.58 -19.55 -3.48
C THR A 101 1.66 -18.45 -4.03
N LEU A 102 1.02 -17.66 -3.14
CA LEU A 102 0.17 -16.54 -3.54
C LEU A 102 0.99 -15.36 -4.05
N ALA A 103 2.14 -15.05 -3.42
CA ALA A 103 3.05 -14.01 -3.89
C ALA A 103 3.54 -14.31 -5.31
N HIS A 104 3.97 -15.54 -5.57
CA HIS A 104 4.39 -15.99 -6.90
C HIS A 104 3.25 -15.91 -7.94
N ARG A 105 2.04 -16.34 -7.56
CA ARG A 105 0.87 -16.35 -8.44
C ARG A 105 0.43 -14.93 -8.83
N TYR A 106 0.50 -13.99 -7.91
CA TYR A 106 0.06 -12.61 -8.09
C TYR A 106 1.22 -11.61 -8.04
N TYR A 107 2.40 -12.02 -8.54
CA TYR A 107 3.65 -11.26 -8.45
C TYR A 107 3.56 -9.87 -9.10
N SER A 108 2.75 -9.71 -10.15
CA SER A 108 2.48 -8.42 -10.79
C SER A 108 1.40 -7.57 -10.09
N CYS A 109 0.76 -8.07 -9.03
CA CYS A 109 -0.21 -7.32 -8.25
C CYS A 109 0.47 -6.59 -7.08
N HIS A 110 1.11 -5.45 -7.37
CA HIS A 110 1.94 -4.70 -6.41
C HIS A 110 1.21 -4.38 -5.09
N ALA A 111 -0.07 -4.00 -5.15
CA ALA A 111 -0.87 -3.76 -3.94
C ALA A 111 -1.02 -5.02 -3.07
N PHE A 112 -1.07 -6.21 -3.67
CA PHE A 112 -1.12 -7.45 -2.92
C PHE A 112 0.24 -7.85 -2.36
N LEU A 113 1.31 -7.72 -3.14
CA LEU A 113 2.68 -7.95 -2.65
C LEU A 113 3.00 -7.03 -1.46
N LEU A 114 2.59 -5.76 -1.50
CA LEU A 114 2.74 -4.84 -0.38
C LEU A 114 2.05 -5.36 0.90
N GLN A 115 0.83 -5.90 0.77
CA GLN A 115 0.11 -6.50 1.90
C GLN A 115 0.80 -7.78 2.41
N LEU A 116 1.37 -8.60 1.52
CA LEU A 116 2.14 -9.78 1.92
C LEU A 116 3.46 -9.40 2.61
N THR A 117 4.10 -8.30 2.20
CA THR A 117 5.24 -7.73 2.92
C THR A 117 4.85 -7.38 4.36
N VAL A 118 3.75 -6.65 4.55
CA VAL A 118 3.23 -6.34 5.89
C VAL A 118 2.90 -7.60 6.68
N LEU A 119 2.34 -8.62 6.04
CA LEU A 119 2.04 -9.91 6.69
C LEU A 119 3.33 -10.58 7.20
N TYR A 120 4.41 -10.59 6.42
CA TYR A 120 5.70 -11.11 6.84
C TYR A 120 6.26 -10.34 8.04
N LEU A 121 6.22 -9.01 8.00
CA LEU A 121 6.70 -8.15 9.09
C LEU A 121 5.93 -8.38 10.40
N ASN A 122 4.66 -8.75 10.32
CA ASN A 122 3.86 -9.06 11.51
C ASN A 122 4.12 -10.45 12.10
N HIS A 123 4.73 -11.38 11.32
CA HIS A 123 4.83 -12.78 11.70
C HIS A 123 6.25 -13.37 11.67
N TYR A 124 7.26 -12.67 11.08
CA TYR A 124 8.61 -13.22 10.92
C TYR A 124 9.27 -13.69 12.23
N MET A 125 8.94 -13.04 13.35
CA MET A 125 9.44 -13.42 14.67
C MET A 125 8.94 -14.79 15.16
N LEU A 126 7.94 -15.39 14.49
CA LEU A 126 7.47 -16.74 14.78
C LEU A 126 8.36 -17.83 14.17
N ALA A 127 9.33 -17.46 13.32
CA ALA A 127 10.32 -18.39 12.78
C ALA A 127 11.23 -18.93 13.89
N GLU A 128 11.65 -20.20 13.75
CA GLU A 128 12.35 -20.93 14.81
C GLU A 128 13.80 -20.47 15.02
N SER A 129 14.41 -19.79 14.03
CA SER A 129 15.81 -19.34 14.09
C SER A 129 15.98 -17.91 13.60
N GLU A 130 17.00 -17.21 14.12
CA GLU A 130 17.39 -15.87 13.65
C GLU A 130 17.73 -15.86 12.16
N GLU A 131 18.32 -16.94 11.66
CA GLU A 131 18.67 -17.07 10.24
C GLU A 131 17.42 -17.14 9.37
N GLU A 132 16.39 -17.88 9.78
CA GLU A 132 15.11 -17.95 9.09
C GLU A 132 14.38 -16.60 9.16
N GLN A 133 14.39 -15.93 10.31
CA GLN A 133 13.83 -14.57 10.47
C GLN A 133 14.47 -13.60 9.49
N LYS A 134 15.81 -13.64 9.39
CA LYS A 134 16.56 -12.81 8.45
C LYS A 134 16.20 -13.12 7.00
N GLN A 135 16.10 -14.39 6.62
CA GLN A 135 15.70 -14.79 5.26
C GLN A 135 14.31 -14.28 4.88
N LEU A 136 13.35 -14.32 5.81
CA LEU A 136 12.01 -13.78 5.59
C LEU A 136 12.03 -12.25 5.41
N LEU A 137 12.84 -11.54 6.18
CA LEU A 137 13.02 -10.10 6.00
C LEU A 137 13.67 -9.76 4.66
N GLU A 138 14.68 -10.53 4.23
CA GLU A 138 15.32 -10.36 2.92
C GLU A 138 14.35 -10.66 1.77
N GLU A 139 13.51 -11.68 1.89
CA GLU A 139 12.45 -11.99 0.93
C GLU A 139 11.42 -10.85 0.86
N ALA A 140 10.97 -10.33 2.00
CA ALA A 140 10.05 -9.19 2.07
C ALA A 140 10.67 -7.93 1.43
N ALA A 141 11.96 -7.67 1.65
CA ALA A 141 12.69 -6.58 1.00
C ALA A 141 12.74 -6.75 -0.51
N SER A 142 12.93 -7.97 -1.03
CA SER A 142 12.94 -8.24 -2.47
C SER A 142 11.60 -7.94 -3.14
N TRP A 143 10.49 -8.16 -2.45
CA TRP A 143 9.16 -7.75 -2.94
C TRP A 143 9.01 -6.24 -3.01
N CYS A 144 9.56 -5.52 -2.01
CA CYS A 144 9.59 -4.05 -2.08
C CYS A 144 10.43 -3.56 -3.26
N ASP A 145 11.60 -4.18 -3.52
CA ASP A 145 12.43 -3.86 -4.69
C ASP A 145 11.67 -4.04 -5.99
N HIS A 146 11.02 -5.19 -6.15
CA HIS A 146 10.19 -5.44 -7.33
C HIS A 146 9.07 -4.39 -7.50
N ILE A 147 8.41 -3.99 -6.40
CA ILE A 147 7.38 -2.93 -6.44
C ILE A 147 8.01 -1.61 -6.91
N LEU A 148 9.15 -1.21 -6.32
CA LEU A 148 9.82 0.06 -6.65
C LEU A 148 10.30 0.12 -8.10
N GLU A 149 10.71 -1.02 -8.68
CA GLU A 149 11.20 -1.11 -10.06
C GLU A 149 10.08 -1.14 -11.10
N SER A 150 8.94 -1.76 -10.78
CA SER A 150 7.91 -2.09 -11.79
C SER A 150 6.56 -1.41 -11.58
N CYS A 151 6.29 -0.80 -10.41
CA CYS A 151 5.04 -0.14 -10.11
C CYS A 151 5.04 1.32 -10.56
N SER A 152 3.96 1.77 -11.19
CA SER A 152 3.74 3.17 -11.56
C SER A 152 2.87 3.95 -10.57
N ASP A 153 2.30 3.29 -9.55
CA ASP A 153 1.47 3.94 -8.53
C ASP A 153 2.36 4.54 -7.44
N VAL A 154 2.39 5.88 -7.37
CA VAL A 154 3.24 6.64 -6.45
C VAL A 154 2.94 6.30 -4.98
N SER A 155 1.68 6.05 -4.62
CA SER A 155 1.30 5.71 -3.25
C SER A 155 1.87 4.35 -2.85
N ILE A 156 1.72 3.34 -3.71
CA ILE A 156 2.23 1.98 -3.47
C ILE A 156 3.78 2.01 -3.40
N CYS A 157 4.44 2.78 -4.27
CA CYS A 157 5.89 2.94 -4.23
C CYS A 157 6.36 3.64 -2.94
N SER A 158 5.65 4.67 -2.47
CA SER A 158 5.96 5.34 -1.21
C SER A 158 5.87 4.38 -0.03
N ASP A 159 4.77 3.62 0.07
CA ASP A 159 4.58 2.63 1.13
C ASP A 159 5.65 1.52 1.07
N ALA A 160 6.00 1.05 -0.13
CA ALA A 160 7.05 0.05 -0.32
C ALA A 160 8.44 0.56 0.09
N LEU A 161 8.75 1.84 -0.19
CA LEU A 161 10.00 2.46 0.22
C LEU A 161 10.13 2.50 1.75
N VAL A 162 9.07 2.89 2.44
CA VAL A 162 9.02 2.95 3.91
C VAL A 162 9.19 1.57 4.52
N LEU A 163 8.47 0.56 4.01
CA LEU A 163 8.61 -0.81 4.49
C LEU A 163 10.03 -1.34 4.26
N LYS A 164 10.60 -1.11 3.06
CA LYS A 164 11.99 -1.51 2.76
C LYS A 164 13.00 -0.84 3.69
N ALA A 165 12.84 0.46 3.96
CA ALA A 165 13.69 1.19 4.88
C ALA A 165 13.62 0.61 6.30
N GLY A 166 12.43 0.27 6.80
CA GLY A 166 12.23 -0.41 8.08
C GLY A 166 12.89 -1.79 8.12
N ILE A 167 12.73 -2.59 7.06
CA ILE A 167 13.36 -3.91 6.95
C ILE A 167 14.89 -3.77 6.96
N SER A 168 15.45 -2.85 6.19
CA SER A 168 16.91 -2.60 6.16
C SER A 168 17.43 -2.20 7.55
N LEU A 169 16.66 -1.41 8.30
CA LEU A 169 17.02 -1.06 9.67
C LEU A 169 17.05 -2.29 10.61
N TRP A 170 16.04 -3.16 10.54
CA TRP A 170 15.99 -4.41 11.32
C TRP A 170 17.09 -5.39 10.95
N LEU A 171 17.53 -5.39 9.69
CA LEU A 171 18.70 -6.14 9.23
C LEU A 171 20.04 -5.49 9.63
N GLY A 172 20.03 -4.37 10.39
CA GLY A 172 21.23 -3.66 10.83
C GLY A 172 21.88 -2.78 9.76
N LYS A 173 21.23 -2.56 8.62
CA LYS A 173 21.75 -1.80 7.46
C LYS A 173 21.42 -0.31 7.56
N ALA A 174 21.82 0.37 8.67
CA ALA A 174 21.47 1.75 8.93
C ALA A 174 21.89 2.73 7.82
N ALA A 175 23.11 2.56 7.25
CA ALA A 175 23.59 3.41 6.16
C ALA A 175 22.73 3.30 4.89
N GLU A 176 22.26 2.09 4.56
CA GLU A 176 21.34 1.86 3.43
C GLU A 176 20.00 2.56 3.68
N THR A 177 19.44 2.45 4.90
CA THR A 177 18.22 3.13 5.31
C THR A 177 18.34 4.66 5.16
N ILE A 178 19.46 5.25 5.62
CA ILE A 178 19.73 6.68 5.46
C ILE A 178 19.73 7.06 3.98
N THR A 179 20.46 6.31 3.16
CA THR A 179 20.57 6.57 1.71
C THR A 179 19.20 6.53 1.01
N MET A 180 18.30 5.64 1.43
CA MET A 180 16.96 5.54 0.87
C MET A 180 16.05 6.70 1.26
N LEU A 181 16.13 7.17 2.52
CA LEU A 181 15.17 8.15 3.06
C LEU A 181 15.70 9.60 3.02
N GLU A 182 17.02 9.82 3.10
CA GLU A 182 17.62 11.16 3.14
C GLU A 182 17.31 12.03 1.91
N PRO A 183 17.21 11.52 0.66
CA PRO A 183 16.81 12.33 -0.49
C PRO A 183 15.38 12.89 -0.39
N SER A 184 14.54 12.25 0.40
CA SER A 184 13.15 12.66 0.67
C SER A 184 13.03 13.45 1.98
N SER A 185 14.15 13.74 2.66
CA SER A 185 14.23 14.20 4.05
C SER A 185 13.86 15.68 4.28
N ASP A 186 12.96 16.23 3.47
CA ASP A 186 12.25 17.44 3.86
C ASP A 186 11.33 17.07 5.06
N PRO A 187 11.60 17.60 6.28
CA PRO A 187 10.77 17.31 7.46
C PRO A 187 9.28 17.61 7.26
N ALA A 188 8.96 18.51 6.30
CA ALA A 188 7.58 18.83 5.92
C ALA A 188 6.91 17.73 5.07
N ARG A 189 7.69 16.86 4.43
CA ARG A 189 7.17 15.80 3.55
C ARG A 189 7.13 14.42 4.20
N LEU A 190 8.04 14.16 5.14
CA LEU A 190 8.10 12.90 5.89
C LEU A 190 7.17 12.97 7.11
N ALA A 191 5.86 13.04 6.87
CA ALA A 191 4.89 12.92 7.94
C ALA A 191 4.68 11.43 8.25
N GLY A 192 4.99 10.98 9.48
CA GLY A 192 4.63 9.64 9.93
C GLY A 192 5.81 8.71 10.28
N GLN A 193 5.71 7.45 9.85
CA GLN A 193 6.66 6.39 10.25
C GLN A 193 8.06 6.56 9.66
N ASP A 194 8.17 7.11 8.46
CA ASP A 194 9.41 7.32 7.71
C ASP A 194 10.41 8.16 8.51
N GLY A 195 9.95 9.26 9.11
CA GLY A 195 10.80 10.12 9.93
C GLY A 195 11.31 9.42 11.21
N ALA A 196 10.50 8.56 11.83
CA ALA A 196 10.93 7.78 12.98
C ALA A 196 12.00 6.75 12.60
N ILE A 197 11.84 6.08 11.45
CA ILE A 197 12.83 5.13 10.90
C ILE A 197 14.15 5.84 10.60
N LEU A 198 14.09 7.03 9.98
CA LEU A 198 15.28 7.83 9.68
C LEU A 198 16.03 8.25 10.94
N VAL A 199 15.32 8.70 11.98
CA VAL A 199 15.94 9.04 13.28
C VAL A 199 16.64 7.83 13.90
N GLN A 200 16.00 6.66 13.88
CA GLN A 200 16.63 5.43 14.39
C GLN A 200 17.86 5.04 13.55
N ALA A 201 17.80 5.19 12.24
CA ALA A 201 18.93 4.93 11.35
C ALA A 201 20.13 5.85 11.66
N TYR A 202 19.91 7.16 11.86
CA TYR A 202 20.94 8.10 12.28
C TYR A 202 21.55 7.70 13.65
N GLN A 203 20.70 7.29 14.61
CA GLN A 203 21.21 6.84 15.92
C GLN A 203 22.09 5.59 15.79
N MET A 204 21.68 4.60 15.01
CA MET A 204 22.45 3.37 14.78
C MET A 204 23.75 3.61 14.00
N ALA A 205 23.74 4.60 13.10
CA ALA A 205 24.93 5.04 12.37
C ALA A 205 25.88 5.93 13.20
N GLY A 206 25.50 6.31 14.43
CA GLY A 206 26.28 7.23 15.28
C GLY A 206 26.15 8.70 14.91
N GLU A 207 25.24 9.05 13.99
CA GLU A 207 25.00 10.41 13.50
C GLU A 207 24.02 11.18 14.41
N HIS A 208 24.33 11.26 15.70
CA HIS A 208 23.43 11.77 16.74
C HIS A 208 22.98 13.23 16.51
N GLU A 209 23.84 14.08 15.96
CA GLU A 209 23.48 15.49 15.68
C GLU A 209 22.44 15.61 14.55
N LYS A 210 22.54 14.77 13.51
CA LYS A 210 21.50 14.70 12.47
C LYS A 210 20.18 14.21 13.04
N ALA A 211 20.19 13.16 13.88
CA ALA A 211 19.00 12.65 14.54
C ALA A 211 18.29 13.75 15.37
N ARG A 212 19.06 14.51 16.18
CA ARG A 212 18.53 15.62 17.00
C ARG A 212 17.96 16.75 16.16
N GLY A 213 18.72 17.19 15.15
CA GLY A 213 18.28 18.27 14.26
C GLY A 213 17.00 17.91 13.51
N TYR A 214 16.91 16.68 13.02
CA TYR A 214 15.73 16.19 12.32
C TYR A 214 14.48 16.15 13.22
N ILE A 215 14.59 15.57 14.43
CA ILE A 215 13.43 15.47 15.34
C ILE A 215 12.97 16.85 15.83
N GLN A 216 13.91 17.78 16.10
CA GLN A 216 13.58 19.15 16.49
C GLN A 216 12.83 19.90 15.38
N ALA A 217 13.29 19.81 14.14
CA ALA A 217 12.63 20.43 13.01
C ALA A 217 11.21 19.86 12.79
N ARG A 218 11.05 18.54 12.91
CA ARG A 218 9.77 17.87 12.79
C ARG A 218 8.80 18.25 13.90
N GLU A 219 9.25 18.22 15.15
CA GLU A 219 8.43 18.64 16.30
C GLU A 219 7.92 20.08 16.12
N TRP A 220 8.78 20.99 15.65
CA TRP A 220 8.40 22.36 15.35
C TRP A 220 7.30 22.45 14.29
N LEU A 221 7.44 21.74 13.18
CA LEU A 221 6.44 21.70 12.11
C LEU A 221 5.11 21.11 12.57
N ASP A 222 5.14 20.04 13.37
CA ASP A 222 3.93 19.41 13.91
C ASP A 222 3.16 20.39 14.82
N ILE A 223 3.87 21.21 15.60
CA ILE A 223 3.25 22.25 16.43
C ILE A 223 2.63 23.36 15.59
N LEU A 224 3.32 23.83 14.55
CA LEU A 224 2.76 24.84 13.63
C LEU A 224 1.50 24.31 12.93
N ASN A 225 1.52 23.07 12.45
CA ASN A 225 0.37 22.43 11.85
C ASN A 225 -0.79 22.26 12.85
N LEU A 226 -0.51 21.83 14.08
CA LEU A 226 -1.52 21.70 15.14
C LEU A 226 -2.26 23.03 15.41
N VAL A 227 -1.54 24.14 15.48
CA VAL A 227 -2.13 25.47 15.71
C VAL A 227 -2.94 25.93 14.49
N SER A 228 -2.43 25.69 13.28
CA SER A 228 -3.13 25.99 12.03
C SER A 228 -4.44 25.20 11.90
N ASP A 229 -4.39 23.89 12.12
CA ASP A 229 -5.56 23.01 12.07
C ASP A 229 -6.60 23.38 13.14
N ALA A 230 -6.14 23.80 14.31
CA ALA A 230 -7.03 24.26 15.36
C ALA A 230 -7.75 25.57 14.97
N ALA A 231 -7.08 26.52 14.31
CA ALA A 231 -7.72 27.72 13.79
C ALA A 231 -8.82 27.38 12.77
N ILE A 232 -8.56 26.43 11.85
CA ILE A 232 -9.56 25.93 10.91
C ILE A 232 -10.70 25.23 11.64
N SER A 233 -10.38 24.43 12.66
CA SER A 233 -11.38 23.72 13.48
C SER A 233 -12.33 24.69 14.18
N LEU A 234 -11.85 25.82 14.70
CA LEU A 234 -12.73 26.84 15.29
C LEU A 234 -13.73 27.41 14.29
N ALA A 235 -13.34 27.57 13.03
CA ALA A 235 -14.23 28.03 11.97
C ALA A 235 -15.28 26.97 11.56
N LEU A 236 -14.89 25.68 11.57
CA LEU A 236 -15.75 24.57 11.15
C LEU A 236 -16.80 24.17 12.21
N TYR A 237 -16.49 24.32 13.49
CA TYR A 237 -17.32 23.86 14.62
C TYR A 237 -17.91 25.02 15.42
N GLN A 238 -18.28 26.13 14.75
CA GLN A 238 -18.87 27.30 15.41
C GLN A 238 -20.19 27.03 16.15
N ASP A 239 -20.89 25.96 15.76
CA ASP A 239 -22.10 25.47 16.39
C ASP A 239 -21.88 24.70 17.71
N ASP A 240 -20.64 24.21 17.95
CA ASP A 240 -20.25 23.50 19.18
C ASP A 240 -19.30 24.35 20.03
N ILE A 241 -19.88 25.28 20.79
CA ILE A 241 -19.15 26.23 21.62
C ILE A 241 -18.26 25.56 22.69
N GLU A 242 -18.75 24.50 23.31
CA GLU A 242 -17.99 23.80 24.33
C GLU A 242 -16.72 23.16 23.77
N ARG A 243 -16.82 22.60 22.58
CA ARG A 243 -15.68 22.08 21.83
C ARG A 243 -14.70 23.18 21.47
N CYS A 244 -15.20 24.29 20.99
CA CYS A 244 -14.39 25.45 20.61
C CYS A 244 -13.63 26.02 21.82
N LYS A 245 -14.29 26.24 22.96
CA LYS A 245 -13.65 26.72 24.21
C LYS A 245 -12.54 25.78 24.67
N LYS A 246 -12.76 24.46 24.61
CA LYS A 246 -11.73 23.47 24.93
C LYS A 246 -10.55 23.52 23.97
N THR A 247 -10.81 23.73 22.68
CA THR A 247 -9.76 23.87 21.64
C THR A 247 -8.93 25.13 21.91
N VAL A 248 -9.57 26.27 22.17
CA VAL A 248 -8.86 27.52 22.50
C VAL A 248 -7.98 27.34 23.72
N CYS A 249 -8.49 26.74 24.80
CA CYS A 249 -7.73 26.49 26.01
C CYS A 249 -6.48 25.62 25.75
N ARG A 250 -6.63 24.53 25.05
CA ARG A 250 -5.52 23.61 24.71
C ARG A 250 -4.44 24.28 23.88
N ILE A 251 -4.85 25.02 22.86
CA ILE A 251 -3.90 25.63 21.92
C ILE A 251 -3.18 26.82 22.57
N ARG A 252 -3.83 27.61 23.39
CA ARG A 252 -3.15 28.66 24.19
C ARG A 252 -2.03 28.08 25.04
N ASN A 253 -2.27 26.94 25.71
CA ASN A 253 -1.22 26.28 26.49
C ASN A 253 -0.05 25.82 25.63
N VAL A 254 -0.33 25.28 24.43
CA VAL A 254 0.72 24.90 23.46
C VAL A 254 1.49 26.15 23.00
N MET A 255 0.79 27.21 22.61
CA MET A 255 1.41 28.45 22.14
C MET A 255 2.32 29.08 23.21
N GLU A 256 1.89 29.06 24.47
CA GLU A 256 2.69 29.54 25.61
C GLU A 256 3.94 28.66 25.83
N ALA A 257 3.76 27.34 25.89
CA ALA A 257 4.85 26.38 26.10
C ALA A 257 5.96 26.48 25.04
N TYR A 258 5.60 26.76 23.79
CA TYR A 258 6.54 26.89 22.68
C TYR A 258 6.85 28.31 22.26
N LEU A 259 6.43 29.31 23.05
CA LEU A 259 6.67 30.76 22.82
C LEU A 259 6.25 31.20 21.41
N LEU A 260 5.14 30.67 20.88
CA LEU A 260 4.73 30.89 19.49
C LEU A 260 4.40 32.35 19.19
N GLU A 261 3.88 33.10 20.13
CA GLU A 261 3.63 34.54 19.95
C GLU A 261 4.92 35.33 19.64
N LYS A 262 6.05 34.87 20.16
CA LYS A 262 7.36 35.45 19.90
C LYS A 262 8.02 34.85 18.65
N LEU A 263 7.96 33.53 18.47
CA LEU A 263 8.71 32.83 17.44
C LEU A 263 7.96 32.78 16.11
N HIS A 264 6.63 32.75 16.13
CA HIS A 264 5.79 32.73 14.94
C HIS A 264 4.53 33.60 15.07
N PRO A 265 4.69 34.94 15.21
CA PRO A 265 3.60 35.86 15.56
C PRO A 265 2.44 35.85 14.56
N ASN A 266 2.70 35.60 13.27
CA ASN A 266 1.65 35.58 12.25
C ASN A 266 0.67 34.43 12.47
N LEU A 267 1.16 33.23 12.80
CA LEU A 267 0.32 32.08 13.08
C LEU A 267 -0.48 32.26 14.37
N ALA A 268 0.18 32.80 15.40
CA ALA A 268 -0.47 33.16 16.67
C ALA A 268 -1.62 34.13 16.42
N ALA A 269 -1.38 35.20 15.64
CA ALA A 269 -2.41 36.17 15.28
C ALA A 269 -3.58 35.57 14.52
N GLN A 270 -3.33 34.65 13.56
CA GLN A 270 -4.38 33.92 12.84
C GLN A 270 -5.26 33.09 13.77
N PHE A 271 -4.65 32.40 14.74
CA PHE A 271 -5.39 31.60 15.71
C PHE A 271 -6.24 32.50 16.63
N HIS A 272 -5.65 33.59 17.16
CA HIS A 272 -6.37 34.53 18.01
C HIS A 272 -7.52 35.23 17.26
N TYR A 273 -7.33 35.53 15.98
CA TYR A 273 -8.39 36.08 15.14
C TYR A 273 -9.58 35.12 15.01
N GLN A 274 -9.31 33.86 14.73
CA GLN A 274 -10.37 32.81 14.62
C GLN A 274 -11.08 32.59 15.98
N ALA A 275 -10.32 32.61 17.07
CA ALA A 275 -10.91 32.53 18.40
C ALA A 275 -11.81 33.71 18.71
N ALA A 276 -11.39 34.94 18.38
CA ALA A 276 -12.18 36.16 18.56
C ALA A 276 -13.49 36.11 17.70
N VAL A 277 -13.41 35.70 16.44
CA VAL A 277 -14.58 35.52 15.57
C VAL A 277 -15.59 34.55 16.19
N MET A 278 -15.10 33.41 16.71
CA MET A 278 -15.92 32.41 17.38
C MET A 278 -16.61 32.98 18.63
N TYR A 279 -15.89 33.69 19.52
CA TYR A 279 -16.47 34.31 20.72
C TYR A 279 -17.49 35.40 20.36
N ALA A 280 -17.19 36.26 19.38
CA ALA A 280 -18.13 37.29 18.92
C ALA A 280 -19.43 36.70 18.35
N ALA A 281 -19.38 35.59 17.67
CA ALA A 281 -20.57 34.90 17.15
C ALA A 281 -21.51 34.39 18.26
N VAL A 282 -20.99 34.19 19.46
CA VAL A 282 -21.75 33.68 20.63
C VAL A 282 -22.15 34.81 21.59
N GLY A 283 -21.74 36.07 21.34
CA GLY A 283 -22.04 37.22 22.20
C GLY A 283 -21.23 37.21 23.49
N GLU A 284 -20.13 36.49 23.56
CA GLU A 284 -19.14 36.56 24.66
C GLU A 284 -17.99 37.48 24.22
N GLU A 285 -17.69 38.52 25.03
CA GLU A 285 -16.55 39.44 24.84
C GLU A 285 -15.21 38.83 25.30
#